data_2ae42369d8b8963a8082d66bc4dbf69b
#
_entry.id   2ae42369d8b8963a8082d66bc4dbf69b
#
_cell.length_a   1.000
_cell.length_b   1.000
_cell.length_c   1.000
_cell.angle_alpha   90.00
_cell.angle_beta   90.00
_cell.angle_gamma   90.00
#
_symmetry.space_group_name_H-M   'P 1'
#
loop_
_entity.id
_entity.type
_entity.pdbx_description
1 polymer ?
#
loop_
_entity_poly.entity_id
_entity_poly.type
_entity_poly.pdbx_seq_one_letter_code
_entity_poly.pdbx_strand_id
1 'polypeptide(L)'
;MKKNKNIFLNGLIDLAQSRLGSSVVYKTDEFFAPAKRIINPWPPIFKEGVFDKHGKWMDGWETRRKRNKGHDYLILKLGKPGKIHKVDIDTSYFNGNQPSKVSLDACYSKSKLPNKNSKWINILKKSTTKPNSHHFFNIKNKSIFTHVKLNIYPDGGVARIRIYGEMKINKKFGKKLTNLTSVLNGATPIACNNEHFGRAENVLAPGIGKNMGDGWETRRSRGKNFDWLILKCATAGKINKIQIDTHHFKGNYPDKCSIQAGYLNNKVSPKSIVKKSKNWKLILNKVKLRAHKKHNFNNKLMKNKKINYIRINIYPDGGISRIRVLGRAD
;
A
#
# COMPACT_ATOMS: atom_id res chain seq x y z
N MET A 1 29.87 -3.20 7.34
CA MET A 1 28.70 -3.29 6.42
C MET A 1 27.45 -3.68 7.22
N LYS A 2 26.45 -2.78 7.37
CA LYS A 2 25.18 -3.15 8.01
C LYS A 2 24.48 -4.17 7.09
N LYS A 3 24.28 -5.41 7.56
CA LYS A 3 23.48 -6.42 6.88
C LYS A 3 22.09 -5.83 6.60
N ASN A 4 21.67 -5.78 5.34
CA ASN A 4 20.31 -5.40 4.98
C ASN A 4 19.32 -6.32 5.71
N LYS A 5 18.60 -5.76 6.67
CA LYS A 5 17.61 -6.48 7.45
C LYS A 5 16.38 -6.66 6.57
N ASN A 6 15.94 -7.91 6.32
CA ASN A 6 14.72 -8.16 5.55
C ASN A 6 13.53 -7.38 6.14
N ILE A 7 12.78 -6.73 5.27
CA ILE A 7 11.54 -6.00 5.60
C ILE A 7 10.37 -6.95 5.37
N PHE A 8 9.63 -7.27 6.43
CA PHE A 8 8.47 -8.16 6.37
C PHE A 8 7.19 -7.35 6.30
N LEU A 9 6.53 -7.39 5.14
CA LEU A 9 5.26 -6.70 4.86
C LEU A 9 4.04 -7.54 5.24
N ASN A 10 4.25 -8.84 5.52
CA ASN A 10 3.28 -9.79 6.07
C ASN A 10 1.98 -9.94 5.25
N GLY A 11 1.97 -9.56 4.00
CA GLY A 11 0.78 -9.59 3.16
C GLY A 11 -0.25 -8.50 3.50
N LEU A 12 0.11 -7.50 4.31
CA LEU A 12 -0.76 -6.38 4.62
C LEU A 12 -0.65 -5.31 3.55
N ILE A 13 -1.78 -4.65 3.27
CA ILE A 13 -1.88 -3.50 2.36
C ILE A 13 -2.60 -2.36 3.05
N ASP A 14 -2.35 -1.14 2.62
CA ASP A 14 -3.10 0.03 3.09
C ASP A 14 -4.49 0.04 2.45
N LEU A 15 -5.52 -0.34 3.23
CA LEU A 15 -6.92 -0.39 2.79
C LEU A 15 -7.53 1.00 2.60
N ALA A 16 -6.94 2.05 3.20
CA ALA A 16 -7.46 3.42 3.12
C ALA A 16 -7.05 4.15 1.86
N GLN A 17 -6.04 3.67 1.12
CA GLN A 17 -5.51 4.41 -0.02
C GLN A 17 -6.52 4.60 -1.16
N SER A 18 -6.57 5.81 -1.73
CA SER A 18 -7.51 6.19 -2.81
C SER A 18 -7.37 5.31 -4.06
N ARG A 19 -6.17 4.78 -4.35
CA ARG A 19 -5.93 3.86 -5.49
C ARG A 19 -6.73 2.56 -5.44
N LEU A 20 -7.20 2.15 -4.26
CA LEU A 20 -8.06 0.97 -4.09
C LEU A 20 -9.56 1.30 -4.20
N GLY A 21 -9.91 2.58 -4.43
CA GLY A 21 -11.28 3.07 -4.47
C GLY A 21 -11.79 3.54 -3.11
N SER A 22 -10.89 3.74 -2.13
CA SER A 22 -11.27 4.33 -0.84
C SER A 22 -11.59 5.81 -1.01
N SER A 23 -12.52 6.31 -0.22
CA SER A 23 -12.99 7.70 -0.29
C SER A 23 -13.41 8.20 1.09
N VAL A 24 -13.26 9.50 1.32
CA VAL A 24 -13.89 10.21 2.42
C VAL A 24 -15.36 10.41 2.04
N VAL A 25 -16.28 9.84 2.81
CA VAL A 25 -17.72 9.90 2.53
C VAL A 25 -18.46 10.89 3.43
N TYR A 26 -17.84 11.31 4.54
CA TYR A 26 -18.35 12.33 5.44
C TYR A 26 -17.20 12.99 6.21
N LYS A 27 -17.37 14.25 6.57
CA LYS A 27 -16.50 15.02 7.48
C LYS A 27 -17.33 16.10 8.17
N THR A 28 -16.94 16.46 9.38
CA THR A 28 -17.58 17.56 10.14
C THR A 28 -17.10 18.93 9.66
N ASP A 29 -15.82 19.03 9.32
CA ASP A 29 -15.17 20.25 8.82
C ASP A 29 -13.96 19.91 7.96
N GLU A 30 -13.58 20.80 7.06
CA GLU A 30 -12.34 20.72 6.23
C GLU A 30 -11.88 22.12 5.80
N PHE A 31 -12.07 23.10 6.67
CA PHE A 31 -11.88 24.50 6.33
C PHE A 31 -10.45 24.83 5.90
N PHE A 32 -9.44 24.40 6.65
CA PHE A 32 -8.03 24.68 6.36
C PHE A 32 -7.39 23.69 5.38
N ALA A 33 -7.84 22.43 5.34
CA ALA A 33 -7.32 21.49 4.35
C ALA A 33 -8.34 20.38 4.02
N PRO A 34 -8.52 20.08 2.71
CA PRO A 34 -9.53 19.11 2.26
C PRO A 34 -9.30 17.70 2.78
N ALA A 35 -10.33 17.08 3.35
CA ALA A 35 -10.27 15.74 3.93
C ALA A 35 -9.79 14.65 2.96
N LYS A 36 -10.05 14.80 1.66
CA LYS A 36 -9.60 13.86 0.63
C LYS A 36 -8.07 13.65 0.59
N ARG A 37 -7.28 14.61 1.08
CA ARG A 37 -5.80 14.51 1.09
C ARG A 37 -5.30 13.43 2.05
N ILE A 38 -6.05 13.10 3.12
CA ILE A 38 -5.63 12.16 4.17
C ILE A 38 -5.43 10.73 3.67
N ILE A 39 -6.06 10.34 2.56
CA ILE A 39 -5.97 9.01 1.93
C ILE A 39 -5.06 8.99 0.69
N ASN A 40 -4.28 10.03 0.48
CA ASN A 40 -3.26 10.04 -0.56
C ASN A 40 -2.28 8.89 -0.36
N PRO A 41 -1.96 8.09 -1.40
CA PRO A 41 -1.06 6.94 -1.24
C PRO A 41 0.40 7.35 -1.01
N TRP A 42 0.78 8.57 -1.37
CA TRP A 42 2.15 9.07 -1.20
C TRP A 42 2.39 9.65 0.19
N PRO A 43 3.65 9.71 0.64
CA PRO A 43 4.01 10.47 1.83
C PRO A 43 3.51 11.92 1.74
N PRO A 44 3.19 12.56 2.87
CA PRO A 44 2.86 13.98 2.85
C PRO A 44 4.10 14.80 2.46
N ILE A 45 3.85 15.93 1.83
CA ILE A 45 4.90 16.90 1.46
C ILE A 45 4.59 18.25 2.10
N PHE A 46 5.62 19.03 2.32
CA PHE A 46 5.51 20.44 2.72
C PHE A 46 5.93 21.35 1.57
N LYS A 47 5.20 22.44 1.40
CA LYS A 47 5.49 23.47 0.42
C LYS A 47 5.52 24.80 1.14
N GLU A 48 6.71 25.33 1.33
CA GLU A 48 6.89 26.65 1.96
C GLU A 48 6.31 27.76 1.07
N GLY A 49 5.67 28.75 1.71
CA GLY A 49 5.13 29.93 1.01
C GLY A 49 3.95 29.67 0.07
N VAL A 50 3.44 28.44 -0.01
CA VAL A 50 2.30 28.10 -0.88
C VAL A 50 0.98 28.29 -0.13
N PHE A 51 0.05 28.98 -0.77
CA PHE A 51 -1.32 29.18 -0.30
C PHE A 51 -2.31 28.68 -1.34
N ASP A 52 -3.47 28.21 -0.87
CA ASP A 52 -4.62 27.89 -1.70
C ASP A 52 -5.89 28.57 -1.15
N LYS A 53 -7.07 28.25 -1.66
CA LYS A 53 -8.33 28.82 -1.18
C LYS A 53 -8.66 28.51 0.29
N HIS A 54 -7.90 27.64 0.93
CA HIS A 54 -8.02 27.26 2.34
C HIS A 54 -6.99 27.98 3.24
N GLY A 55 -6.17 28.90 2.69
CA GLY A 55 -5.08 29.56 3.38
C GLY A 55 -3.74 28.88 3.13
N LYS A 56 -2.87 28.80 4.16
CA LYS A 56 -1.58 28.10 4.04
C LYS A 56 -1.78 26.66 3.61
N TRP A 57 -1.11 26.27 2.53
CA TRP A 57 -1.29 24.94 1.97
C TRP A 57 -0.74 23.83 2.89
N MET A 58 -1.60 22.87 3.24
CA MET A 58 -1.27 21.71 4.06
C MET A 58 -1.63 20.42 3.33
N ASP A 59 -0.71 19.45 3.28
CA ASP A 59 -0.93 18.16 2.64
C ASP A 59 -1.57 17.13 3.61
N GLY A 60 -2.80 17.42 3.98
CA GLY A 60 -3.58 16.61 4.92
C GLY A 60 -5.02 17.07 5.00
N TRP A 61 -5.71 16.63 6.02
CA TRP A 61 -7.01 17.12 6.45
C TRP A 61 -6.83 18.01 7.66
N GLU A 62 -7.43 19.20 7.64
CA GLU A 62 -7.37 20.14 8.77
C GLU A 62 -8.69 20.86 8.95
N THR A 63 -9.17 20.88 10.22
CA THR A 63 -10.41 21.51 10.64
C THR A 63 -10.14 22.87 11.29
N ARG A 64 -11.17 23.69 11.39
CA ARG A 64 -11.14 24.91 12.21
C ARG A 64 -10.91 24.56 13.68
N ARG A 65 -10.37 25.50 14.43
CA ARG A 65 -10.31 25.42 15.89
C ARG A 65 -11.73 25.34 16.46
N LYS A 66 -12.03 24.25 17.18
CA LYS A 66 -13.33 24.01 17.76
C LYS A 66 -13.51 24.84 19.04
N ARG A 67 -14.49 25.73 19.01
CA ARG A 67 -14.79 26.63 20.13
C ARG A 67 -15.97 26.12 20.99
N ASN A 68 -16.70 25.11 20.50
CA ASN A 68 -17.83 24.49 21.18
C ASN A 68 -17.47 23.10 21.70
N LYS A 69 -18.24 22.58 22.66
CA LYS A 69 -18.10 21.19 23.14
C LYS A 69 -18.19 20.20 21.97
N GLY A 70 -17.44 19.12 22.03
CA GLY A 70 -17.43 18.04 21.03
C GLY A 70 -16.08 17.80 20.41
N HIS A 71 -16.06 17.18 19.23
CA HIS A 71 -14.85 16.86 18.49
C HIS A 71 -15.18 16.78 17.00
N ASP A 72 -14.16 16.83 16.18
CA ASP A 72 -14.30 16.66 14.73
C ASP A 72 -14.01 15.21 14.31
N TYR A 73 -14.62 14.80 13.21
CA TYR A 73 -14.40 13.46 12.66
C TYR A 73 -14.64 13.42 11.16
N LEU A 74 -14.08 12.40 10.54
CA LEU A 74 -14.40 12.01 9.17
C LEU A 74 -14.74 10.51 9.09
N ILE A 75 -15.48 10.13 8.05
CA ILE A 75 -15.79 8.74 7.74
C ILE A 75 -15.14 8.37 6.41
N LEU A 76 -14.33 7.32 6.45
CA LEU A 76 -13.73 6.68 5.28
C LEU A 76 -14.55 5.47 4.89
N LYS A 77 -14.90 5.36 3.60
CA LYS A 77 -15.31 4.11 2.98
C LYS A 77 -14.06 3.45 2.41
N LEU A 78 -13.75 2.24 2.86
CA LEU A 78 -12.65 1.45 2.34
C LEU A 78 -12.96 0.98 0.91
N GLY A 79 -11.99 0.96 0.04
CA GLY A 79 -12.17 0.54 -1.36
C GLY A 79 -12.60 -0.93 -1.51
N LYS A 80 -12.23 -1.74 -0.53
CA LYS A 80 -12.69 -3.13 -0.36
C LYS A 80 -12.89 -3.42 1.12
N PRO A 81 -13.86 -4.27 1.49
CA PRO A 81 -13.98 -4.75 2.86
C PRO A 81 -12.67 -5.43 3.30
N GLY A 82 -12.31 -5.26 4.54
CA GLY A 82 -11.09 -5.90 5.05
C GLY A 82 -11.03 -6.00 6.56
N LYS A 83 -10.10 -6.85 7.01
CA LYS A 83 -9.74 -7.01 8.41
C LYS A 83 -8.56 -6.09 8.71
N ILE A 84 -8.73 -5.23 9.69
CA ILE A 84 -7.72 -4.23 10.07
C ILE A 84 -6.77 -4.82 11.09
N HIS A 85 -5.46 -4.69 10.89
CA HIS A 85 -4.43 -5.18 11.79
C HIS A 85 -3.63 -4.08 12.46
N LYS A 86 -3.34 -3.01 11.71
CA LYS A 86 -2.52 -1.89 12.18
C LYS A 86 -3.00 -0.59 11.53
N VAL A 87 -2.94 0.48 12.27
CA VAL A 87 -3.22 1.83 11.77
C VAL A 87 -2.01 2.73 12.03
N ASP A 88 -1.73 3.62 11.10
CA ASP A 88 -0.79 4.72 11.26
C ASP A 88 -1.55 6.04 11.08
N ILE A 89 -1.54 6.85 12.12
CA ILE A 89 -2.02 8.24 12.09
C ILE A 89 -0.78 9.13 12.00
N ASP A 90 -0.64 9.78 10.85
CA ASP A 90 0.51 10.60 10.52
C ASP A 90 0.16 12.08 10.66
N THR A 91 0.85 12.77 11.55
CA THR A 91 0.72 14.21 11.79
C THR A 91 1.90 15.02 11.21
N SER A 92 2.64 14.45 10.26
CA SER A 92 3.76 15.13 9.60
C SER A 92 3.38 16.53 9.14
N TYR A 93 4.25 17.48 9.44
CA TYR A 93 4.10 18.93 9.16
C TYR A 93 3.00 19.65 9.94
N PHE A 94 2.23 18.99 10.78
CA PHE A 94 1.32 19.63 11.73
C PHE A 94 2.05 19.86 13.06
N ASN A 95 2.51 21.08 13.26
CA ASN A 95 3.28 21.53 14.42
C ASN A 95 2.46 22.53 15.23
N GLY A 96 1.80 22.07 16.31
CA GLY A 96 0.92 22.88 17.14
C GLY A 96 -0.56 22.86 16.72
N ASN A 97 -0.86 22.44 15.52
CA ASN A 97 -2.21 22.30 14.97
C ASN A 97 -2.64 20.83 14.75
N GLN A 98 -1.87 19.85 15.23
CA GLN A 98 -2.29 18.45 15.29
C GLN A 98 -3.37 18.26 16.38
N PRO A 99 -4.25 17.25 16.26
CA PRO A 99 -5.18 16.91 17.33
C PRO A 99 -4.43 16.46 18.59
N SER A 100 -4.94 16.76 19.78
CA SER A 100 -4.33 16.27 21.03
C SER A 100 -4.50 14.76 21.20
N LYS A 101 -5.62 14.21 20.73
CA LYS A 101 -5.95 12.78 20.78
C LYS A 101 -6.74 12.37 19.54
N VAL A 102 -6.68 11.07 19.24
CA VAL A 102 -7.45 10.42 18.17
C VAL A 102 -8.13 9.16 18.68
N SER A 103 -9.23 8.76 18.06
CA SER A 103 -9.80 7.42 18.23
C SER A 103 -10.38 6.92 16.91
N LEU A 104 -10.61 5.60 16.80
CA LEU A 104 -11.18 5.00 15.62
C LEU A 104 -12.38 4.13 15.97
N ASP A 105 -13.46 4.35 15.23
CA ASP A 105 -14.58 3.43 15.19
C ASP A 105 -14.67 2.83 13.79
N ALA A 106 -15.14 1.59 13.68
CA ALA A 106 -15.33 0.92 12.41
C ALA A 106 -16.68 0.21 12.34
N CYS A 107 -17.24 0.10 11.15
CA CYS A 107 -18.48 -0.65 10.94
C CYS A 107 -18.47 -1.41 9.62
N TYR A 108 -19.40 -2.35 9.48
CA TYR A 108 -19.75 -2.97 8.22
C TYR A 108 -21.06 -2.42 7.71
N SER A 109 -21.05 -1.78 6.56
CA SER A 109 -22.26 -1.27 5.89
C SER A 109 -22.13 -1.51 4.38
N LYS A 110 -23.25 -1.86 3.72
CA LYS A 110 -23.33 -1.94 2.26
C LYS A 110 -23.54 -0.56 1.62
N SER A 111 -24.04 0.41 2.36
CA SER A 111 -24.32 1.76 1.90
C SER A 111 -23.03 2.55 1.65
N LYS A 112 -23.11 3.59 0.83
CA LYS A 112 -22.00 4.52 0.60
C LYS A 112 -21.63 5.27 1.89
N LEU A 113 -22.65 5.76 2.60
CA LEU A 113 -22.54 6.36 3.93
C LEU A 113 -23.32 5.48 4.92
N PRO A 114 -22.72 5.04 6.03
CA PRO A 114 -23.41 4.31 7.09
C PRO A 114 -24.57 5.16 7.66
N ASN A 115 -25.70 4.53 7.89
CA ASN A 115 -26.88 5.18 8.46
C ASN A 115 -26.87 5.16 10.01
N LYS A 116 -27.89 5.74 10.65
CA LYS A 116 -27.99 5.82 12.11
C LYS A 116 -28.02 4.43 12.80
N ASN A 117 -28.50 3.40 12.12
CA ASN A 117 -28.60 2.03 12.64
C ASN A 117 -27.31 1.21 12.44
N SER A 118 -26.30 1.77 11.81
CA SER A 118 -25.01 1.08 11.61
C SER A 118 -24.31 0.87 12.94
N LYS A 119 -23.95 -0.38 13.25
CA LYS A 119 -23.23 -0.74 14.48
C LYS A 119 -21.76 -0.33 14.38
N TRP A 120 -21.41 0.79 14.99
CA TRP A 120 -20.03 1.23 15.13
C TRP A 120 -19.35 0.52 16.30
N ILE A 121 -18.18 -0.02 16.06
CA ILE A 121 -17.32 -0.69 17.05
C ILE A 121 -16.10 0.18 17.26
N ASN A 122 -15.80 0.55 18.49
CA ASN A 122 -14.56 1.22 18.81
C ASN A 122 -13.38 0.24 18.66
N ILE A 123 -12.49 0.50 17.70
CA ILE A 123 -11.32 -0.33 17.39
C ILE A 123 -10.01 0.27 17.91
N LEU A 124 -10.00 1.57 18.20
CA LEU A 124 -8.91 2.28 18.87
C LEU A 124 -9.50 3.27 19.87
N LYS A 125 -9.22 3.07 21.16
CA LYS A 125 -9.57 4.01 22.23
C LYS A 125 -8.87 5.35 22.03
N LYS A 126 -9.35 6.42 22.69
CA LYS A 126 -8.67 7.73 22.69
C LYS A 126 -7.19 7.57 23.02
N SER A 127 -6.34 7.95 22.10
CA SER A 127 -4.89 7.85 22.18
C SER A 127 -4.27 9.20 21.87
N THR A 128 -3.28 9.59 22.66
CA THR A 128 -2.55 10.86 22.49
C THR A 128 -1.75 10.86 21.18
N THR A 129 -1.69 12.01 20.54
CA THR A 129 -0.84 12.25 19.37
C THR A 129 0.20 13.33 19.69
N LYS A 130 1.28 13.30 18.92
CA LYS A 130 2.38 14.28 18.98
C LYS A 130 2.44 15.07 17.68
N PRO A 131 3.01 16.28 17.66
CA PRO A 131 3.26 17.01 16.43
C PRO A 131 4.25 16.24 15.54
N ASN A 132 4.13 16.44 14.23
CA ASN A 132 5.09 15.97 13.21
C ASN A 132 5.58 14.53 13.41
N SER A 133 4.66 13.60 13.63
CA SER A 133 4.98 12.23 14.06
C SER A 133 4.06 11.18 13.45
N HIS A 134 4.58 9.96 13.32
CA HIS A 134 3.80 8.77 13.00
C HIS A 134 3.34 8.06 14.29
N HIS A 135 2.08 7.68 14.35
CA HIS A 135 1.46 7.00 15.48
C HIS A 135 0.91 5.65 15.05
N PHE A 136 1.62 4.59 15.42
CA PHE A 136 1.29 3.23 15.03
C PHE A 136 0.48 2.52 16.11
N PHE A 137 -0.71 2.03 15.75
CA PHE A 137 -1.61 1.32 16.64
C PHE A 137 -1.93 -0.08 16.11
N ASN A 138 -1.77 -1.10 16.94
CA ASN A 138 -2.19 -2.46 16.64
C ASN A 138 -3.69 -2.62 16.93
N ILE A 139 -4.44 -3.17 15.98
CA ILE A 139 -5.88 -3.39 16.13
C ILE A 139 -6.14 -4.86 16.44
N LYS A 140 -6.77 -5.11 17.59
CA LYS A 140 -7.06 -6.48 18.08
C LYS A 140 -8.34 -7.06 17.48
N ASN A 141 -9.26 -6.21 17.05
CA ASN A 141 -10.56 -6.64 16.48
C ASN A 141 -10.35 -7.41 15.17
N LYS A 142 -11.01 -8.57 15.07
CA LYS A 142 -10.85 -9.50 13.94
C LYS A 142 -11.97 -9.41 12.91
N SER A 143 -12.93 -8.54 13.12
CA SER A 143 -14.07 -8.36 12.20
C SER A 143 -13.66 -7.74 10.88
N ILE A 144 -14.52 -7.92 9.88
CA ILE A 144 -14.35 -7.28 8.58
C ILE A 144 -15.12 -5.97 8.58
N PHE A 145 -14.48 -4.91 8.13
CA PHE A 145 -15.04 -3.58 8.08
C PHE A 145 -15.08 -3.04 6.65
N THR A 146 -16.02 -2.15 6.41
CA THR A 146 -16.16 -1.39 5.16
C THR A 146 -15.94 0.10 5.36
N HIS A 147 -16.13 0.58 6.60
CA HIS A 147 -16.00 1.99 6.95
C HIS A 147 -15.20 2.16 8.23
N VAL A 148 -14.44 3.25 8.29
CA VAL A 148 -13.68 3.67 9.46
C VAL A 148 -13.98 5.14 9.72
N LYS A 149 -14.32 5.48 10.97
CA LYS A 149 -14.50 6.85 11.44
C LYS A 149 -13.27 7.23 12.24
N LEU A 150 -12.53 8.22 11.76
CA LEU A 150 -11.45 8.86 12.50
C LEU A 150 -12.02 10.03 13.29
N ASN A 151 -11.94 9.96 14.60
CA ASN A 151 -12.27 11.05 15.50
C ASN A 151 -10.98 11.76 15.90
N ILE A 152 -10.98 13.09 15.87
CA ILE A 152 -9.88 13.95 16.32
C ILE A 152 -10.38 14.86 17.45
N TYR A 153 -9.57 15.05 18.49
CA TYR A 153 -10.00 15.75 19.71
C TYR A 153 -9.08 16.94 20.04
N PRO A 154 -9.66 18.15 20.25
CA PRO A 154 -11.01 18.54 19.86
C PRO A 154 -11.15 18.76 18.36
N ASP A 155 -10.08 19.17 17.70
CA ASP A 155 -9.90 19.56 16.30
C ASP A 155 -8.45 19.33 15.88
N GLY A 156 -8.08 19.77 14.67
CA GLY A 156 -6.70 19.84 14.22
C GLY A 156 -6.47 19.22 12.85
N GLY A 157 -5.18 18.97 12.56
CA GLY A 157 -4.71 18.48 11.29
C GLY A 157 -4.08 17.09 11.36
N VAL A 158 -4.37 16.27 10.35
CA VAL A 158 -3.80 14.93 10.14
C VAL A 158 -3.35 14.81 8.69
N ALA A 159 -2.05 14.54 8.48
CA ALA A 159 -1.48 14.43 7.15
C ALA A 159 -1.99 13.18 6.42
N ARG A 160 -1.90 12.01 7.06
CA ARG A 160 -2.34 10.74 6.48
C ARG A 160 -2.95 9.82 7.52
N ILE A 161 -3.88 8.99 7.05
CA ILE A 161 -4.28 7.76 7.73
C ILE A 161 -3.90 6.56 6.85
N ARG A 162 -3.21 5.57 7.43
CA ARG A 162 -2.92 4.29 6.80
C ARG A 162 -3.60 3.18 7.58
N ILE A 163 -4.34 2.33 6.90
CA ILE A 163 -5.10 1.22 7.51
C ILE A 163 -4.59 -0.08 6.94
N TYR A 164 -3.57 -0.64 7.58
CA TYR A 164 -2.94 -1.88 7.14
C TYR A 164 -3.80 -3.09 7.51
N GLY A 165 -4.18 -3.85 6.51
CA GLY A 165 -5.08 -4.97 6.70
C GLY A 165 -5.07 -6.00 5.59
N GLU A 166 -5.89 -7.03 5.79
CA GLU A 166 -6.18 -8.08 4.83
C GLU A 166 -7.49 -7.76 4.12
N MET A 167 -7.43 -7.61 2.80
CA MET A 167 -8.60 -7.37 1.98
C MET A 167 -9.46 -8.63 1.87
N LYS A 168 -10.77 -8.51 2.07
CA LYS A 168 -11.72 -9.59 1.74
C LYS A 168 -12.04 -9.55 0.26
N ILE A 169 -11.58 -10.55 -0.46
CA ILE A 169 -11.83 -10.71 -1.89
C ILE A 169 -12.83 -11.87 -2.09
N ASN A 170 -13.99 -11.55 -2.64
CA ASN A 170 -15.00 -12.53 -3.05
C ASN A 170 -14.99 -12.63 -4.59
N LYS A 171 -13.86 -13.05 -5.18
CA LYS A 171 -13.73 -13.17 -6.62
C LYS A 171 -13.45 -14.61 -7.00
N LYS A 172 -14.33 -15.19 -7.81
CA LYS A 172 -14.04 -16.42 -8.53
C LYS A 172 -13.24 -16.07 -9.77
N PHE A 173 -12.11 -16.72 -9.96
CA PHE A 173 -11.28 -16.57 -11.15
C PHE A 173 -11.71 -17.62 -12.17
N GLY A 174 -12.14 -17.18 -13.35
CA GLY A 174 -12.46 -18.07 -14.46
C GLY A 174 -11.21 -18.41 -15.29
N LYS A 175 -11.42 -19.15 -16.39
CA LYS A 175 -10.35 -19.58 -17.31
C LYS A 175 -9.68 -18.44 -18.09
N LYS A 176 -10.19 -17.20 -17.99
CA LYS A 176 -9.64 -15.99 -18.67
C LYS A 176 -8.30 -15.58 -18.08
N LEU A 177 -7.47 -15.02 -18.94
CA LEU A 177 -6.19 -14.43 -18.54
C LEU A 177 -6.39 -13.35 -17.47
N THR A 178 -5.79 -13.54 -16.31
CA THR A 178 -5.98 -12.70 -15.13
C THR A 178 -4.64 -12.14 -14.67
N ASN A 179 -4.61 -10.88 -14.20
CA ASN A 179 -3.44 -10.33 -13.54
C ASN A 179 -3.31 -10.91 -12.12
N LEU A 180 -2.40 -11.87 -11.96
CA LEU A 180 -2.14 -12.57 -10.70
C LEU A 180 -1.47 -11.67 -9.65
N THR A 181 -0.83 -10.57 -10.05
CA THR A 181 -0.21 -9.60 -9.15
C THR A 181 -1.04 -8.31 -8.98
N SER A 182 -2.33 -8.33 -9.31
CA SER A 182 -3.20 -7.21 -9.04
C SER A 182 -3.63 -7.18 -7.57
N VAL A 183 -3.37 -6.08 -6.88
CA VAL A 183 -3.89 -5.86 -5.52
C VAL A 183 -5.43 -5.90 -5.49
N LEU A 184 -6.11 -5.38 -6.52
CA LEU A 184 -7.56 -5.44 -6.64
C LEU A 184 -8.12 -6.86 -6.77
N ASN A 185 -7.27 -7.81 -7.14
CA ASN A 185 -7.58 -9.24 -7.19
C ASN A 185 -7.15 -9.97 -5.90
N GLY A 186 -6.43 -9.31 -5.00
CA GLY A 186 -5.98 -9.89 -3.73
C GLY A 186 -4.49 -10.25 -3.66
N ALA A 187 -3.68 -9.81 -4.62
CA ALA A 187 -2.23 -9.96 -4.50
C ALA A 187 -1.67 -9.08 -3.39
N THR A 188 -0.66 -9.57 -2.68
CA THR A 188 -0.08 -8.88 -1.52
C THR A 188 1.44 -8.95 -1.49
N PRO A 189 2.13 -7.94 -0.94
CA PRO A 189 3.56 -7.96 -0.74
C PRO A 189 3.88 -8.77 0.53
N ILE A 190 4.90 -9.63 0.45
CA ILE A 190 5.30 -10.50 1.59
C ILE A 190 6.54 -9.96 2.28
N ALA A 191 7.60 -9.73 1.54
CA ALA A 191 8.86 -9.23 2.05
C ALA A 191 9.74 -8.66 0.93
N CYS A 192 10.61 -7.74 1.28
CA CYS A 192 11.69 -7.25 0.43
C CYS A 192 12.96 -7.05 1.27
N ASN A 193 14.10 -6.83 0.63
CA ASN A 193 15.31 -6.46 1.34
C ASN A 193 15.53 -4.95 1.42
N ASN A 194 14.83 -4.17 0.61
CA ASN A 194 14.98 -2.72 0.54
C ASN A 194 13.73 -2.05 -0.08
N GLU A 195 13.26 -0.95 0.52
CA GLU A 195 12.20 -0.08 0.00
C GLU A 195 12.45 1.38 0.45
N HIS A 196 13.69 1.84 0.28
CA HIS A 196 14.17 3.09 0.88
C HIS A 196 13.47 4.34 0.37
N PHE A 197 13.30 4.47 -0.96
CA PHE A 197 12.67 5.65 -1.58
C PHE A 197 11.23 5.41 -2.01
N GLY A 198 10.86 4.17 -2.32
CA GLY A 198 9.53 3.80 -2.76
C GLY A 198 9.08 2.47 -2.19
N ARG A 199 7.85 2.42 -1.67
CA ARG A 199 7.30 1.24 -1.00
C ARG A 199 7.09 0.08 -1.96
N ALA A 200 7.44 -1.12 -1.53
CA ALA A 200 7.33 -2.33 -2.35
C ALA A 200 5.88 -2.66 -2.78
N GLU A 201 4.88 -2.33 -1.97
CA GLU A 201 3.46 -2.55 -2.30
C GLU A 201 3.00 -1.76 -3.55
N ASN A 202 3.69 -0.65 -3.89
CA ASN A 202 3.32 0.21 -5.01
C ASN A 202 3.33 -0.52 -6.36
N VAL A 203 4.18 -1.54 -6.54
CA VAL A 203 4.22 -2.30 -7.81
C VAL A 203 2.92 -3.04 -8.11
N LEU A 204 2.09 -3.31 -7.09
CA LEU A 204 0.80 -4.00 -7.20
C LEU A 204 -0.35 -3.05 -7.54
N ALA A 205 -0.16 -1.73 -7.37
CA ALA A 205 -1.21 -0.73 -7.51
C ALA A 205 -1.82 -0.74 -8.93
N PRO A 206 -3.12 -0.43 -9.08
CA PRO A 206 -3.77 -0.35 -10.38
C PRO A 206 -3.24 0.82 -11.22
N GLY A 207 -3.51 0.78 -12.51
CA GLY A 207 -3.13 1.85 -13.44
C GLY A 207 -1.63 1.99 -13.67
N ILE A 208 -1.23 3.15 -14.18
CA ILE A 208 0.15 3.54 -14.44
C ILE A 208 0.67 4.32 -13.23
N GLY A 209 1.97 4.27 -12.95
CA GLY A 209 2.58 5.13 -11.94
C GLY A 209 2.46 6.60 -12.29
N LYS A 210 2.22 7.47 -11.32
CA LYS A 210 2.10 8.92 -11.53
C LYS A 210 3.44 9.65 -11.49
N ASN A 211 4.37 9.14 -10.70
CA ASN A 211 5.73 9.65 -10.53
C ASN A 211 6.62 8.53 -9.95
N MET A 212 7.89 8.82 -9.65
CA MET A 212 8.82 7.85 -9.04
C MET A 212 8.34 7.36 -7.67
N GLY A 213 7.82 8.25 -6.83
CA GLY A 213 7.30 7.89 -5.50
C GLY A 213 6.10 6.93 -5.53
N ASP A 214 5.49 6.72 -6.70
CA ASP A 214 4.42 5.73 -6.93
C ASP A 214 4.94 4.38 -7.43
N GLY A 215 6.24 4.11 -7.25
CA GLY A 215 6.88 2.83 -7.54
C GLY A 215 7.56 2.23 -6.32
N TRP A 216 8.17 1.07 -6.49
CA TRP A 216 9.13 0.50 -5.56
C TRP A 216 10.51 0.96 -5.96
N GLU A 217 11.23 1.58 -5.04
CA GLU A 217 12.58 2.07 -5.30
C GLU A 217 13.49 1.76 -4.12
N THR A 218 14.64 1.17 -4.45
CA THR A 218 15.65 0.76 -3.48
C THR A 218 16.78 1.78 -3.39
N ARG A 219 17.54 1.70 -2.30
CA ARG A 219 18.76 2.50 -2.13
C ARG A 219 19.80 2.06 -3.14
N ARG A 220 20.55 3.02 -3.70
CA ARG A 220 21.71 2.72 -4.56
C ARG A 220 22.69 1.79 -3.84
N SER A 221 22.97 0.66 -4.48
CA SER A 221 23.98 -0.32 -4.05
C SER A 221 25.30 -0.03 -4.74
N ARG A 222 26.39 0.07 -3.98
CA ARG A 222 27.74 0.26 -4.53
C ARG A 222 28.53 -1.05 -4.60
N GLY A 223 27.88 -2.20 -4.52
CA GLY A 223 28.51 -3.53 -4.49
C GLY A 223 27.87 -4.52 -5.46
N LYS A 224 28.35 -5.77 -5.43
CA LYS A 224 27.86 -6.89 -6.27
C LYS A 224 26.50 -7.45 -5.82
N ASN A 225 25.77 -6.77 -4.93
CA ASN A 225 24.48 -7.19 -4.40
C ASN A 225 23.36 -6.92 -5.39
N PHE A 226 22.18 -7.51 -5.13
CA PHE A 226 20.95 -7.25 -5.86
C PHE A 226 19.79 -7.10 -4.85
N ASP A 227 18.77 -6.38 -5.26
CA ASP A 227 17.57 -6.20 -4.45
C ASP A 227 16.48 -7.14 -4.91
N TRP A 228 15.56 -7.46 -4.00
CA TRP A 228 14.49 -8.41 -4.27
C TRP A 228 13.19 -8.06 -3.53
N LEU A 229 12.08 -8.49 -4.13
CA LEU A 229 10.72 -8.38 -3.60
C LEU A 229 9.98 -9.69 -3.81
N ILE A 230 9.28 -10.18 -2.79
CA ILE A 230 8.41 -11.36 -2.84
C ILE A 230 6.96 -10.91 -2.75
N LEU A 231 6.17 -11.40 -3.71
CA LEU A 231 4.74 -11.16 -3.81
C LEU A 231 3.98 -12.48 -3.71
N LYS A 232 2.86 -12.46 -2.98
CA LYS A 232 1.84 -13.50 -3.05
C LYS A 232 0.87 -13.14 -4.15
N CYS A 233 0.61 -14.07 -5.05
CA CYS A 233 -0.38 -13.90 -6.10
C CYS A 233 -1.80 -13.88 -5.55
N ALA A 234 -2.71 -13.24 -6.25
CA ALA A 234 -4.13 -13.18 -5.92
C ALA A 234 -4.79 -14.55 -5.92
N THR A 235 -4.33 -15.42 -6.78
CA THR A 235 -4.72 -16.84 -6.90
C THR A 235 -3.54 -17.63 -7.41
N ALA A 236 -3.59 -18.95 -7.24
CA ALA A 236 -2.67 -19.86 -7.92
C ALA A 236 -2.99 -19.89 -9.43
N GLY A 237 -1.97 -20.14 -10.24
CA GLY A 237 -2.15 -20.23 -11.67
C GLY A 237 -0.85 -20.43 -12.44
N LYS A 238 -0.96 -20.61 -13.75
CA LYS A 238 0.16 -20.71 -14.68
C LYS A 238 0.43 -19.36 -15.33
N ILE A 239 1.69 -18.92 -15.33
CA ILE A 239 2.10 -17.63 -15.91
C ILE A 239 2.17 -17.72 -17.44
N ASN A 240 1.56 -16.77 -18.13
CA ASN A 240 1.57 -16.63 -19.58
C ASN A 240 2.33 -15.40 -20.07
N LYS A 241 2.33 -14.32 -19.28
CA LYS A 241 3.00 -13.08 -19.63
C LYS A 241 3.44 -12.35 -18.37
N ILE A 242 4.62 -11.74 -18.41
CA ILE A 242 5.11 -10.84 -17.37
C ILE A 242 5.33 -9.46 -17.99
N GLN A 243 4.90 -8.43 -17.29
CA GLN A 243 5.16 -7.04 -17.63
C GLN A 243 5.85 -6.36 -16.47
N ILE A 244 7.01 -5.75 -16.76
CA ILE A 244 7.78 -4.92 -15.83
C ILE A 244 7.78 -3.50 -16.38
N ASP A 245 7.37 -2.56 -15.56
CA ASP A 245 7.24 -1.16 -15.93
C ASP A 245 8.23 -0.30 -15.12
N THR A 246 9.14 0.38 -15.82
CA THR A 246 10.10 1.33 -15.25
C THR A 246 9.68 2.78 -15.49
N HIS A 247 8.38 3.03 -15.75
CA HIS A 247 7.85 4.37 -16.01
C HIS A 247 8.25 5.33 -14.88
N HIS A 248 8.68 6.54 -15.23
CA HIS A 248 9.28 7.57 -14.38
C HIS A 248 10.72 7.32 -13.90
N PHE A 249 11.23 6.09 -13.88
CA PHE A 249 12.61 5.80 -13.54
C PHE A 249 13.50 5.99 -14.78
N LYS A 250 14.13 7.16 -14.89
CA LYS A 250 14.96 7.54 -16.04
C LYS A 250 16.43 7.19 -15.84
N GLY A 251 17.05 7.61 -14.72
CA GLY A 251 18.45 7.33 -14.39
C GLY A 251 18.62 6.24 -13.33
N ASN A 252 17.57 5.93 -12.58
CA ASN A 252 17.53 5.05 -11.40
C ASN A 252 16.71 3.78 -11.62
N TYR A 253 16.55 3.34 -12.87
CA TYR A 253 15.96 2.04 -13.19
C TYR A 253 16.98 0.91 -13.03
N PRO A 254 16.56 -0.33 -12.73
CA PRO A 254 17.46 -1.47 -12.67
C PRO A 254 18.02 -1.83 -14.07
N ASP A 255 19.33 -2.13 -14.16
CA ASP A 255 19.92 -2.61 -15.43
C ASP A 255 19.25 -3.90 -15.92
N LYS A 256 19.00 -4.84 -14.98
CA LYS A 256 18.39 -6.15 -15.28
C LYS A 256 17.41 -6.56 -14.21
N CYS A 257 16.51 -7.46 -14.58
CA CYS A 257 15.69 -8.20 -13.62
C CYS A 257 15.62 -9.68 -13.94
N SER A 258 15.28 -10.50 -12.94
CA SER A 258 14.89 -11.90 -13.10
C SER A 258 13.70 -12.22 -12.21
N ILE A 259 12.95 -13.28 -12.56
CA ILE A 259 11.80 -13.70 -11.76
C ILE A 259 11.89 -15.19 -11.45
N GLN A 260 11.77 -15.50 -10.17
CA GLN A 260 11.56 -16.85 -9.66
C GLN A 260 10.11 -17.00 -9.21
N ALA A 261 9.57 -18.19 -9.29
CA ALA A 261 8.21 -18.49 -8.82
C ALA A 261 8.15 -19.84 -8.08
N GLY A 262 7.21 -19.91 -7.14
CA GLY A 262 6.99 -21.10 -6.34
C GLY A 262 5.53 -21.31 -6.00
N TYR A 263 5.22 -22.53 -5.58
CA TYR A 263 3.92 -22.91 -5.07
C TYR A 263 4.04 -23.43 -3.63
N LEU A 264 3.25 -22.89 -2.73
CA LEU A 264 3.19 -23.29 -1.33
C LEU A 264 1.74 -23.60 -0.95
N ASN A 265 1.47 -24.84 -0.54
CA ASN A 265 0.12 -25.31 -0.21
C ASN A 265 -0.41 -24.73 1.10
N ASN A 266 0.46 -24.56 2.10
CA ASN A 266 0.08 -24.22 3.46
C ASN A 266 0.36 -22.76 3.78
N LYS A 267 -0.26 -22.26 4.86
CA LYS A 267 0.05 -20.97 5.44
C LYS A 267 1.46 -20.99 6.01
N VAL A 268 2.39 -20.33 5.35
CA VAL A 268 3.82 -20.33 5.66
C VAL A 268 4.21 -18.95 6.20
N SER A 269 5.05 -18.90 7.22
CA SER A 269 5.53 -17.63 7.77
C SER A 269 6.38 -16.85 6.73
N PRO A 270 6.35 -15.51 6.75
CA PRO A 270 7.16 -14.69 5.84
C PRO A 270 8.65 -15.04 5.88
N LYS A 271 9.21 -15.35 7.05
CA LYS A 271 10.62 -15.80 7.18
C LYS A 271 10.88 -17.08 6.38
N SER A 272 9.99 -18.07 6.51
CA SER A 272 10.08 -19.34 5.76
C SER A 272 9.91 -19.13 4.26
N ILE A 273 8.99 -18.23 3.84
CA ILE A 273 8.83 -17.88 2.42
C ILE A 273 10.11 -17.29 1.86
N VAL A 274 10.74 -16.34 2.56
CA VAL A 274 12.03 -15.75 2.16
C VAL A 274 13.12 -16.83 2.01
N LYS A 275 13.21 -17.77 2.97
CA LYS A 275 14.19 -18.88 2.91
C LYS A 275 13.93 -19.76 1.68
N LYS A 276 12.70 -20.23 1.48
CA LYS A 276 12.29 -21.09 0.38
C LYS A 276 12.42 -20.42 -0.99
N SER A 277 12.19 -19.11 -1.06
CA SER A 277 12.20 -18.34 -2.32
C SER A 277 13.58 -18.32 -3.00
N LYS A 278 14.66 -18.55 -2.27
CA LYS A 278 16.03 -18.62 -2.83
C LYS A 278 16.16 -19.76 -3.84
N ASN A 279 15.45 -20.86 -3.60
CA ASN A 279 15.51 -22.10 -4.41
C ASN A 279 14.30 -22.24 -5.36
N TRP A 280 13.47 -21.20 -5.52
CA TRP A 280 12.38 -21.26 -6.48
C TRP A 280 12.91 -21.26 -7.91
N LYS A 281 12.19 -21.95 -8.79
CA LYS A 281 12.51 -22.06 -10.21
C LYS A 281 12.51 -20.69 -10.88
N LEU A 282 13.50 -20.43 -11.71
CA LEU A 282 13.50 -19.28 -12.61
C LEU A 282 12.37 -19.44 -13.64
N ILE A 283 11.58 -18.39 -13.80
CA ILE A 283 10.53 -18.26 -14.81
C ILE A 283 10.93 -17.25 -15.88
N LEU A 284 11.69 -16.24 -15.49
CA LEU A 284 12.31 -15.28 -16.37
C LEU A 284 13.80 -15.17 -15.98
N ASN A 285 14.69 -15.52 -16.91
CA ASN A 285 16.13 -15.33 -16.74
C ASN A 285 16.47 -13.85 -16.64
N LYS A 286 17.71 -13.52 -16.30
CA LYS A 286 18.17 -12.12 -16.27
C LYS A 286 17.95 -11.48 -17.65
N VAL A 287 17.09 -10.48 -17.70
CA VAL A 287 16.77 -9.70 -18.90
C VAL A 287 17.09 -8.23 -18.65
N LYS A 288 17.60 -7.57 -19.67
CA LYS A 288 17.93 -6.13 -19.63
C LYS A 288 16.64 -5.31 -19.57
N LEU A 289 16.62 -4.27 -18.74
CA LEU A 289 15.59 -3.25 -18.69
C LEU A 289 16.10 -1.96 -19.36
N ARG A 290 15.20 -1.04 -19.60
CA ARG A 290 15.48 0.30 -20.13
C ARG A 290 14.73 1.34 -19.28
N ALA A 291 15.23 2.57 -19.32
CA ALA A 291 14.63 3.71 -18.65
C ALA A 291 13.20 3.96 -19.13
N HIS A 292 12.32 4.38 -18.22
CA HIS A 292 10.99 4.92 -18.52
C HIS A 292 10.18 4.08 -19.54
N LYS A 293 10.25 2.73 -19.43
CA LYS A 293 9.70 1.81 -20.43
C LYS A 293 8.91 0.66 -19.82
N LYS A 294 7.85 0.26 -20.52
CA LYS A 294 7.08 -0.95 -20.25
C LYS A 294 7.69 -2.12 -21.04
N HIS A 295 8.14 -3.15 -20.32
CA HIS A 295 8.72 -4.36 -20.87
C HIS A 295 7.74 -5.50 -20.80
N ASN A 296 7.52 -6.22 -21.90
CA ASN A 296 6.66 -7.38 -21.99
C ASN A 296 7.48 -8.61 -22.29
N PHE A 297 7.25 -9.66 -21.49
CA PHE A 297 7.93 -10.94 -21.62
C PHE A 297 6.86 -12.04 -21.73
N ASN A 298 6.75 -12.66 -22.87
CA ASN A 298 5.95 -13.86 -23.16
C ASN A 298 6.83 -14.95 -23.74
N ASN A 299 7.58 -14.67 -24.80
CA ASN A 299 8.43 -15.65 -25.50
C ASN A 299 9.74 -15.97 -24.75
N LYS A 300 10.09 -15.17 -23.72
CA LYS A 300 11.28 -15.40 -22.87
C LYS A 300 10.97 -16.14 -21.59
N LEU A 301 9.73 -16.55 -21.39
CA LEU A 301 9.32 -17.30 -20.19
C LEU A 301 9.72 -18.75 -20.29
N MET A 302 10.34 -19.25 -19.23
CA MET A 302 10.61 -20.67 -19.08
C MET A 302 9.32 -21.43 -18.80
N LYS A 303 9.30 -22.75 -19.18
CA LYS A 303 8.17 -23.63 -18.89
C LYS A 303 7.87 -23.62 -17.37
N ASN A 304 6.65 -23.25 -17.02
CA ASN A 304 6.23 -23.13 -15.63
C ASN A 304 4.97 -23.96 -15.36
N LYS A 305 4.87 -24.40 -14.10
CA LYS A 305 3.71 -25.06 -13.54
C LYS A 305 2.86 -24.05 -12.75
N LYS A 306 1.86 -24.52 -12.03
CA LYS A 306 1.08 -23.76 -11.05
C LYS A 306 2.00 -23.08 -10.03
N ILE A 307 1.79 -21.77 -9.81
CA ILE A 307 2.49 -20.97 -8.81
C ILE A 307 1.50 -20.12 -8.01
N ASN A 308 1.85 -19.70 -6.80
CA ASN A 308 1.09 -18.72 -6.02
C ASN A 308 1.98 -17.67 -5.37
N TYR A 309 3.29 -17.73 -5.59
CA TYR A 309 4.26 -16.71 -5.18
C TYR A 309 5.24 -16.42 -6.31
N ILE A 310 5.70 -15.18 -6.38
CA ILE A 310 6.82 -14.77 -7.23
C ILE A 310 7.86 -14.03 -6.39
N ARG A 311 9.13 -14.14 -6.80
CA ARG A 311 10.22 -13.33 -6.34
C ARG A 311 10.82 -12.61 -7.53
N ILE A 312 10.78 -11.28 -7.51
CA ILE A 312 11.49 -10.45 -8.46
C ILE A 312 12.84 -10.06 -7.87
N ASN A 313 13.89 -10.21 -8.66
CA ASN A 313 15.23 -9.74 -8.35
C ASN A 313 15.57 -8.63 -9.33
N ILE A 314 16.14 -7.53 -8.86
CA ILE A 314 16.61 -6.39 -9.66
C ILE A 314 18.10 -6.18 -9.45
N TYR A 315 18.80 -5.85 -10.52
CA TYR A 315 20.25 -5.79 -10.54
C TYR A 315 20.73 -4.43 -11.07
N PRO A 316 21.67 -3.74 -10.35
CA PRO A 316 22.05 -4.00 -8.96
C PRO A 316 20.95 -3.53 -7.98
N ASP A 317 20.28 -2.45 -8.27
CA ASP A 317 19.26 -1.72 -7.50
C ASP A 317 18.39 -0.90 -8.45
N GLY A 318 17.48 -0.09 -7.92
CA GLY A 318 16.70 0.89 -8.70
C GLY A 318 15.22 0.83 -8.46
N GLY A 319 14.47 1.43 -9.40
CA GLY A 319 13.03 1.60 -9.28
C GLY A 319 12.21 0.84 -10.33
N ILE A 320 11.11 0.26 -9.88
CA ILE A 320 10.07 -0.36 -10.69
C ILE A 320 8.73 0.26 -10.35
N SER A 321 8.06 0.79 -11.36
CA SER A 321 6.75 1.43 -11.22
C SER A 321 5.65 0.39 -10.98
N ARG A 322 5.59 -0.65 -11.84
CA ARG A 322 4.54 -1.69 -11.77
C ARG A 322 5.06 -3.05 -12.19
N ILE A 323 4.45 -4.09 -11.61
CA ILE A 323 4.61 -5.48 -12.02
C ILE A 323 3.23 -6.05 -12.37
N ARG A 324 3.11 -6.67 -13.54
CA ARG A 324 1.91 -7.38 -13.95
C ARG A 324 2.30 -8.79 -14.37
N VAL A 325 1.73 -9.78 -13.70
CA VAL A 325 1.89 -11.19 -14.06
C VAL A 325 0.55 -11.70 -14.52
N LEU A 326 0.42 -11.86 -15.82
CA LEU A 326 -0.80 -12.37 -16.44
C LEU A 326 -0.72 -13.89 -16.55
N GLY A 327 -1.73 -14.55 -16.05
CA GLY A 327 -1.80 -16.01 -16.03
C GLY A 327 -3.23 -16.52 -16.00
N ARG A 328 -3.37 -17.82 -16.22
CA ARG A 328 -4.64 -18.51 -16.05
C ARG A 328 -4.70 -19.04 -14.63
N ALA A 329 -5.76 -18.66 -13.92
CA ALA A 329 -6.07 -19.22 -12.61
C ALA A 329 -6.39 -20.71 -12.74
N ASP A 330 -6.06 -21.43 -11.68
CA ASP A 330 -6.26 -22.86 -11.58
C ASP A 330 -7.50 -23.14 -10.73
#